data_91e7ebba29a3aae28993ab78751247d7
#
_entry.id   91e7ebba29a3aae28993ab78751247d7
#
_cell.length_a   1.000
_cell.length_b   1.000
_cell.length_c   1.000
_cell.angle_alpha   90.00
_cell.angle_beta   90.00
_cell.angle_gamma   90.00
#
_symmetry.space_group_name_H-M   'P 1'
#
loop_
_entity.id
_entity.type
_entity.pdbx_description
1 polymer ?
#
loop_
_entity_poly.entity_id
_entity_poly.type
_entity_poly.pdbx_seq_one_letter_code
_entity_poly.pdbx_strand_id
1 'polypeptide(L)'
;MTEIKFESPENEPSAFNLYLEGKKIGEMIVEIRDGDMTVFHTEVDPEQEGKGYAAQLLEAMTSYVRAHDLKVVPMCTYVHVQFDRHAEQYEDILSKNGSRF
;
A
#
# COMPACT_ATOMS: atom_id res chain seq x y z
N MET A 1 -2.96 -13.12 -15.18
CA MET A 1 -3.65 -12.99 -13.90
C MET A 1 -2.69 -12.46 -12.85
N THR A 2 -3.11 -11.50 -12.06
CA THR A 2 -2.27 -10.91 -11.02
C THR A 2 -2.55 -11.54 -9.65
N GLU A 3 -1.53 -11.52 -8.81
CA GLU A 3 -1.63 -11.97 -7.42
C GLU A 3 -0.87 -10.99 -6.54
N ILE A 4 -1.47 -10.57 -5.42
CA ILE A 4 -0.79 -9.69 -4.47
C ILE A 4 -0.60 -10.46 -3.17
N LYS A 5 0.65 -10.47 -2.68
CA LYS A 5 1.01 -11.14 -1.43
C LYS A 5 1.62 -10.13 -0.48
N PHE A 6 1.18 -10.18 0.79
CA PHE A 6 1.86 -9.45 1.86
C PHE A 6 3.00 -10.32 2.36
N GLU A 7 4.23 -9.84 2.24
CA GLU A 7 5.43 -10.59 2.58
C GLU A 7 6.31 -9.79 3.53
N SER A 8 6.81 -10.45 4.57
CA SER A 8 7.69 -9.86 5.58
C SER A 8 8.95 -10.70 5.73
N PRO A 9 9.85 -10.66 4.72
CA PRO A 9 11.07 -11.46 4.78
C PRO A 9 11.97 -10.98 5.91
N GLU A 10 12.78 -11.90 6.44
CA GLU A 10 13.74 -11.55 7.47
C GLU A 10 14.81 -10.61 6.90
N ASN A 11 15.09 -9.53 7.64
CA ASN A 11 16.08 -8.51 7.27
C ASN A 11 15.72 -7.67 6.03
N GLU A 12 14.46 -7.69 5.63
CA GLU A 12 13.95 -6.86 4.55
C GLU A 12 12.66 -6.19 4.99
N PRO A 13 12.31 -5.03 4.41
CA PRO A 13 11.04 -4.40 4.75
C PRO A 13 9.86 -5.24 4.32
N SER A 14 8.76 -5.11 5.05
CA SER A 14 7.50 -5.73 4.66
C SER A 14 6.96 -5.06 3.40
N ALA A 15 6.25 -5.80 2.58
CA ALA A 15 5.70 -5.25 1.35
C ALA A 15 4.48 -6.02 0.88
N PHE A 16 3.61 -5.30 0.16
CA PHE A 16 2.62 -5.94 -0.71
C PHE A 16 3.31 -6.09 -2.06
N ASN A 17 3.52 -7.32 -2.48
CA ASN A 17 4.19 -7.61 -3.74
C ASN A 17 3.18 -8.08 -4.77
N LEU A 18 3.24 -7.48 -5.96
CA LEU A 18 2.34 -7.79 -7.07
C LEU A 18 3.04 -8.68 -8.08
N TYR A 19 2.44 -9.82 -8.34
CA TYR A 19 2.98 -10.81 -9.28
C TYR A 19 2.06 -10.95 -10.48
N LEU A 20 2.65 -10.98 -11.67
CA LEU A 20 1.95 -11.27 -12.92
C LEU A 20 2.58 -12.51 -13.52
N GLU A 21 1.78 -13.57 -13.66
CA GLU A 21 2.26 -14.86 -14.15
C GLU A 21 3.52 -15.33 -13.42
N GLY A 22 3.51 -15.16 -12.10
CA GLY A 22 4.60 -15.58 -11.24
C GLY A 22 5.80 -14.65 -11.16
N LYS A 23 5.80 -13.57 -11.94
CA LYS A 23 6.90 -12.60 -11.94
C LYS A 23 6.50 -11.36 -11.14
N LYS A 24 7.34 -10.90 -10.24
CA LYS A 24 7.08 -9.69 -9.48
C LYS A 24 7.20 -8.47 -10.38
N ILE A 25 6.13 -7.69 -10.50
CA ILE A 25 6.08 -6.49 -11.34
C ILE A 25 5.80 -5.21 -10.57
N GLY A 26 5.53 -5.31 -9.28
CA GLY A 26 5.27 -4.13 -8.46
C GLY A 26 5.35 -4.43 -6.99
N GLU A 27 5.47 -3.36 -6.20
CA GLU A 27 5.52 -3.50 -4.74
C GLU A 27 5.06 -2.23 -4.04
N MET A 28 4.57 -2.40 -2.81
CA MET A 28 4.26 -1.29 -1.92
C MET A 28 4.95 -1.60 -0.60
N ILE A 29 5.97 -0.82 -0.28
CA ILE A 29 6.80 -1.05 0.92
C ILE A 29 6.14 -0.40 2.12
N VAL A 30 6.00 -1.15 3.21
CA VAL A 30 5.28 -0.73 4.39
C VAL A 30 6.00 -1.15 5.67
N GLU A 31 5.59 -0.55 6.79
CA GLU A 31 6.01 -0.97 8.13
C GLU A 31 4.80 -0.92 9.04
N ILE A 32 4.61 -1.97 9.83
CA ILE A 32 3.53 -2.03 10.81
C ILE A 32 4.14 -1.82 12.19
N ARG A 33 3.63 -0.83 12.91
CA ARG A 33 4.10 -0.53 14.27
C ARG A 33 2.97 0.14 15.06
N ASP A 34 2.68 -0.39 16.25
CA ASP A 34 1.74 0.23 17.19
C ASP A 34 0.37 0.57 16.60
N GLY A 35 -0.16 -0.33 15.78
CA GLY A 35 -1.48 -0.15 15.19
C GLY A 35 -1.48 0.68 13.91
N ASP A 36 -0.33 1.18 13.47
CA ASP A 36 -0.20 1.96 12.25
C ASP A 36 0.55 1.17 11.18
N MET A 37 0.08 1.30 9.94
CA MET A 37 0.83 0.86 8.77
C MET A 37 1.34 2.11 8.07
N THR A 38 2.65 2.32 8.11
CA THR A 38 3.28 3.39 7.35
C THR A 38 3.59 2.88 5.96
N VAL A 39 3.10 3.57 4.94
CA VAL A 39 3.37 3.23 3.55
C VAL A 39 4.45 4.17 3.03
N PHE A 40 5.61 3.61 2.68
CA PHE A 40 6.77 4.41 2.30
C PHE A 40 6.89 4.63 0.81
N HIS A 41 6.56 3.62 0.01
CA HIS A 41 6.86 3.67 -1.42
C HIS A 41 6.01 2.67 -2.18
N THR A 42 5.57 3.07 -3.37
CA THR A 42 4.83 2.20 -4.29
C THR A 42 5.51 2.28 -5.65
N GLU A 43 5.81 1.13 -6.23
CA GLU A 43 6.50 1.06 -7.51
C GLU A 43 5.91 -0.04 -8.38
N VAL A 44 5.76 0.25 -9.66
CA VAL A 44 5.34 -0.72 -10.68
C VAL A 44 6.35 -0.64 -11.81
N ASP A 45 6.72 -1.78 -12.37
CA ASP A 45 7.66 -1.82 -13.50
C ASP A 45 7.20 -0.85 -14.59
N PRO A 46 8.11 -0.05 -15.18
CA PRO A 46 7.74 0.95 -16.19
C PRO A 46 6.96 0.36 -17.38
N GLU A 47 7.32 -0.82 -17.82
CA GLU A 47 6.63 -1.48 -18.94
C GLU A 47 5.22 -1.95 -18.59
N GLN A 48 4.86 -1.94 -17.31
CA GLN A 48 3.54 -2.33 -16.82
C GLN A 48 2.70 -1.12 -16.38
N GLU A 49 3.20 0.08 -16.50
CA GLU A 49 2.47 1.28 -16.12
C GLU A 49 1.25 1.51 -17.01
N GLY A 50 0.25 2.20 -16.46
CA GLY A 50 -0.98 2.51 -17.18
C GLY A 50 -2.00 1.39 -17.22
N LYS A 51 -1.76 0.30 -16.48
CA LYS A 51 -2.66 -0.86 -16.47
C LYS A 51 -3.44 -1.02 -15.16
N GLY A 52 -3.35 -0.04 -14.27
CA GLY A 52 -4.10 -0.06 -13.01
C GLY A 52 -3.46 -0.87 -11.89
N TYR A 53 -2.21 -1.28 -12.03
CA TYR A 53 -1.57 -2.12 -11.03
C TYR A 53 -1.29 -1.40 -9.71
N ALA A 54 -0.96 -0.11 -9.75
CA ALA A 54 -0.78 0.67 -8.52
C ALA A 54 -2.10 0.74 -7.74
N ALA A 55 -3.22 0.88 -8.44
CA ALA A 55 -4.53 0.88 -7.82
C ALA A 55 -4.86 -0.48 -7.18
N GLN A 56 -4.41 -1.57 -7.79
CA GLN A 56 -4.59 -2.90 -7.20
C GLN A 56 -3.80 -3.04 -5.89
N LEU A 57 -2.58 -2.50 -5.85
CA LEU A 57 -1.77 -2.48 -4.64
C LEU A 57 -2.45 -1.65 -3.53
N LEU A 58 -2.97 -0.49 -3.90
CA LEU A 58 -3.69 0.37 -2.96
C LEU A 58 -4.90 -0.35 -2.38
N GLU A 59 -5.69 -1.02 -3.22
CA GLU A 59 -6.86 -1.76 -2.77
C GLU A 59 -6.48 -2.91 -1.83
N ALA A 60 -5.44 -3.64 -2.16
CA ALA A 60 -4.97 -4.73 -1.31
C ALA A 60 -4.51 -4.22 0.05
N MET A 61 -3.79 -3.11 0.07
CA MET A 61 -3.32 -2.50 1.31
C MET A 61 -4.48 -2.02 2.18
N THR A 62 -5.45 -1.31 1.60
CA THR A 62 -6.57 -0.79 2.38
C THR A 62 -7.46 -1.92 2.91
N SER A 63 -7.64 -2.99 2.12
CA SER A 63 -8.37 -4.17 2.58
C SER A 63 -7.67 -4.85 3.75
N TYR A 64 -6.34 -4.98 3.67
CA TYR A 64 -5.55 -5.56 4.75
C TYR A 64 -5.66 -4.73 6.04
N VAL A 65 -5.53 -3.42 5.90
CA VAL A 65 -5.61 -2.49 7.03
C VAL A 65 -6.97 -2.60 7.73
N ARG A 66 -8.05 -2.68 6.97
CA ARG A 66 -9.38 -2.83 7.54
C ARG A 66 -9.58 -4.19 8.22
N ALA A 67 -9.06 -5.24 7.62
CA ALA A 67 -9.18 -6.59 8.16
C ALA A 67 -8.40 -6.75 9.48
N HIS A 68 -7.31 -6.01 9.64
CA HIS A 68 -6.44 -6.10 10.81
C HIS A 68 -6.56 -4.93 11.78
N ASP A 69 -7.57 -4.09 11.56
CA ASP A 69 -7.86 -2.93 12.42
C ASP A 69 -6.66 -2.00 12.59
N LEU A 70 -5.97 -1.74 11.49
CA LEU A 70 -4.84 -0.84 11.44
C LEU A 70 -5.25 0.53 10.89
N LYS A 71 -4.36 1.52 11.05
CA LYS A 71 -4.52 2.83 10.44
C LYS A 71 -3.32 3.10 9.55
N VAL A 72 -3.49 3.94 8.53
CA VAL A 72 -2.47 4.21 7.53
C VAL A 72 -1.78 5.55 7.77
N VAL A 73 -0.46 5.54 7.73
CA VAL A 73 0.37 6.76 7.67
C VAL A 73 0.91 6.84 6.23
N PRO A 74 0.33 7.72 5.39
CA PRO A 74 0.65 7.75 3.96
C PRO A 74 1.87 8.60 3.64
N MET A 75 3.06 8.05 3.83
CA MET A 75 4.33 8.71 3.49
C MET A 75 4.63 8.63 2.00
N CYS A 76 4.07 7.64 1.32
CA CYS A 76 4.21 7.46 -0.12
C CYS A 76 3.39 8.52 -0.86
N THR A 77 4.00 9.22 -1.81
CA THR A 77 3.32 10.27 -2.56
C THR A 77 2.05 9.78 -3.25
N TYR A 78 2.13 8.60 -3.87
CA TYR A 78 0.96 8.04 -4.56
C TYR A 78 -0.21 7.82 -3.59
N VAL A 79 0.06 7.16 -2.47
CA VAL A 79 -0.98 6.86 -1.48
C VAL A 79 -1.52 8.14 -0.85
N HIS A 80 -0.62 9.10 -0.54
CA HIS A 80 -1.01 10.38 0.02
C HIS A 80 -2.00 11.12 -0.89
N VAL A 81 -1.68 11.18 -2.18
CA VAL A 81 -2.55 11.83 -3.18
C VAL A 81 -3.90 11.13 -3.26
N GLN A 82 -3.91 9.79 -3.26
CA GLN A 82 -5.17 9.04 -3.34
C GLN A 82 -6.02 9.26 -2.09
N PHE A 83 -5.42 9.29 -0.91
CA PHE A 83 -6.13 9.55 0.33
C PHE A 83 -6.71 10.98 0.37
N ASP A 84 -5.97 11.94 -0.18
CA ASP A 84 -6.45 13.32 -0.27
C ASP A 84 -7.63 13.45 -1.24
N ARG A 85 -7.51 12.85 -2.42
CA ARG A 85 -8.56 12.92 -3.44
C ARG A 85 -9.84 12.22 -3.04
N HIS A 86 -9.72 11.17 -2.24
CA HIS A 86 -10.85 10.33 -1.83
C HIS A 86 -10.97 10.30 -0.31
N ALA A 87 -10.87 11.49 0.32
CA ALA A 87 -10.83 11.60 1.78
C ALA A 87 -12.01 10.89 2.46
N GLU A 88 -13.21 11.01 1.91
CA GLU A 88 -14.38 10.36 2.50
C GLU A 88 -14.25 8.83 2.51
N GLN A 89 -13.61 8.28 1.49
CA GLN A 89 -13.45 6.83 1.35
C GLN A 89 -12.43 6.27 2.36
N TYR A 90 -11.43 7.06 2.72
CA TYR A 90 -10.28 6.59 3.50
C TYR A 90 -10.17 7.19 4.90
N GLU A 91 -11.07 8.10 5.29
CA GLU A 91 -10.97 8.76 6.60
C GLU A 91 -11.02 7.79 7.77
N ASP A 92 -11.72 6.67 7.59
CA ASP A 92 -11.85 5.65 8.63
C ASP A 92 -10.53 4.92 8.93
N ILE A 93 -9.61 4.92 7.99
CA ILE A 93 -8.32 4.23 8.13
C ILE A 93 -7.12 5.17 8.16
N LEU A 94 -7.33 6.46 8.08
CA LEU A 94 -6.22 7.43 8.15
C LEU A 94 -5.76 7.57 9.60
N SER A 95 -4.47 7.33 9.85
CA SER A 95 -3.89 7.48 11.18
C SER A 95 -3.88 8.95 11.59
N LYS A 96 -4.05 9.22 12.88
CA LYS A 96 -3.89 10.57 13.43
C LYS A 96 -2.48 11.10 13.16
N ASN A 97 -1.50 10.20 13.12
CA ASN A 97 -0.13 10.57 12.80
C ASN A 97 0.02 10.93 11.32
N GLY A 98 -0.79 10.31 10.46
CA GLY A 98 -0.79 10.59 9.02
C GLY A 98 -1.38 11.94 8.67
N SER A 99 -2.25 12.48 9.50
CA SER A 99 -2.89 13.78 9.23
C SER A 99 -1.95 14.97 9.35
N ARG A 100 -0.72 14.73 9.73
CA ARG A 100 0.31 15.78 9.88
C ARG A 100 1.15 15.98 8.61
N PHE A 101 0.90 15.21 7.59
CA PHE A 101 1.69 15.24 6.36
C PHE A 101 0.94 15.85 5.19
#